data_0c434484a1e88474cfd3f9fe2b713fae
#
_entry.id   0c434484a1e88474cfd3f9fe2b713fae
#
_cell.length_a   1.000
_cell.length_b   1.000
_cell.length_c   1.000
_cell.angle_alpha   90.00
_cell.angle_beta   90.00
_cell.angle_gamma   90.00
#
_symmetry.space_group_name_H-M   'P 1'
#
loop_
_entity.id
_entity.type
_entity.pdbx_description
1 polymer ?
#
loop_
_entity_poly.entity_id
_entity_poly.type
_entity_poly.pdbx_seq_one_letter_code
_entity_poly.pdbx_strand_id
1 'polypeptide(L)'
;MSLGPTLDRRHLLSAGAGVAGSLASSAVAAASPVQKPRPAFHDLRDADTRLLEQVGRTGPLNLAKAYEVMQRNNLQGLVLGDPLNVFHVTGSWPFLGRTRPFYPPTTLAILTRDSKQAPGLVTSKFLYYYTFADGVPSGAQRQVFLYTDGPENPADFYPDRKEVPLDAVEIRRRDRVNEALAKNAPPVGIAPAVIAAMKAMGLWRSGRIGFDRFEIQEMCAHAEFPGQLVSGHVAMGEIRLIKSPLEIEMMRRAAVANIDAIHAAAAQIAPGATYRDLRSLFYAEASRRGNMPSMMTVDRVSNELADGVIRDGQALMVDIVSHFQSYHGDYGRTIAIGEPTAGVKRCIKASAVCWTAMSELIRPGVKFSELLAAGKAALKKSGIPTVVTVATHSVGLMHHDQPLFEQYGVSLPIDLVLEENMTLSLECVATNDTGIGGSVHYEDIMLITRDGAVPIHKVPDAVIQV
;
A
#
# COMPACT_ATOMS: atom_id res chain seq x y z
N MET A 1 27.34 -1.66 -41.57
CA MET A 1 26.91 -2.91 -40.93
C MET A 1 25.41 -3.01 -41.08
N SER A 2 24.94 -4.00 -41.83
CA SER A 2 23.56 -4.09 -42.30
C SER A 2 22.59 -4.54 -41.21
N LEU A 3 21.49 -3.81 -41.05
CA LEU A 3 20.38 -4.21 -40.23
C LEU A 3 19.58 -5.32 -40.93
N GLY A 4 19.32 -6.42 -40.23
CA GLY A 4 18.57 -7.57 -40.71
C GLY A 4 17.06 -7.30 -40.83
N PRO A 5 16.30 -8.24 -41.42
CA PRO A 5 14.98 -7.97 -41.98
C PRO A 5 13.88 -7.82 -40.96
N THR A 6 13.00 -6.86 -41.21
CA THR A 6 11.73 -6.61 -40.53
C THR A 6 10.76 -7.78 -40.74
N LEU A 7 10.22 -8.32 -39.65
CA LEU A 7 9.16 -9.30 -39.65
C LEU A 7 7.81 -8.69 -40.11
N ASP A 8 7.32 -9.17 -41.24
CA ASP A 8 6.04 -8.78 -41.81
C ASP A 8 4.87 -9.42 -41.02
N ARG A 9 3.95 -8.60 -40.53
CA ARG A 9 2.79 -9.00 -39.72
C ARG A 9 1.66 -9.71 -40.48
N ARG A 10 1.85 -10.07 -41.75
CA ARG A 10 0.79 -10.61 -42.62
C ARG A 10 0.66 -12.14 -42.64
N HIS A 11 1.48 -12.91 -41.93
CA HIS A 11 1.46 -14.38 -41.98
C HIS A 11 0.82 -15.10 -40.78
N LEU A 12 0.04 -14.42 -39.95
CA LEU A 12 -0.58 -15.05 -38.77
C LEU A 12 -2.11 -15.26 -38.87
N LEU A 13 -2.71 -15.08 -40.04
CA LEU A 13 -4.17 -15.21 -40.21
C LEU A 13 -4.64 -16.19 -41.29
N SER A 14 -3.92 -17.29 -41.53
CA SER A 14 -4.39 -18.31 -42.46
C SER A 14 -4.12 -19.73 -41.98
N ALA A 15 -4.81 -20.19 -40.93
CA ALA A 15 -5.02 -21.60 -40.66
C ALA A 15 -6.22 -21.80 -39.73
N GLY A 16 -7.39 -22.01 -40.26
CA GLY A 16 -8.58 -22.28 -39.44
C GLY A 16 -9.88 -22.32 -40.21
N ALA A 17 -9.93 -23.06 -41.32
CA ALA A 17 -11.21 -23.36 -41.94
C ALA A 17 -11.37 -24.88 -42.10
N GLY A 18 -12.45 -25.39 -41.50
CA GLY A 18 -13.03 -26.66 -41.89
C GLY A 18 -13.03 -27.79 -40.85
N VAL A 19 -14.05 -27.84 -40.02
CA VAL A 19 -14.81 -29.09 -39.75
C VAL A 19 -16.20 -28.68 -39.24
N ALA A 20 -17.19 -28.74 -40.13
CA ALA A 20 -18.59 -28.69 -39.76
C ALA A 20 -19.03 -30.10 -39.41
N GLY A 21 -19.11 -30.43 -38.16
CA GLY A 21 -19.69 -31.66 -37.63
C GLY A 21 -21.05 -31.34 -36.98
N SER A 22 -22.12 -31.88 -37.53
CA SER A 22 -23.47 -31.82 -36.98
C SER A 22 -23.55 -32.45 -35.61
N LEU A 23 -23.80 -31.66 -34.55
CA LEU A 23 -24.15 -32.16 -33.25
C LEU A 23 -25.66 -32.01 -33.02
N ALA A 24 -26.32 -33.17 -32.91
CA ALA A 24 -27.70 -33.27 -32.48
C ALA A 24 -27.83 -32.66 -31.05
N SER A 25 -28.76 -31.71 -30.91
CA SER A 25 -29.07 -31.09 -29.62
C SER A 25 -29.86 -32.08 -28.74
N SER A 26 -29.16 -32.71 -27.80
CA SER A 26 -29.81 -33.30 -26.65
C SER A 26 -29.98 -32.20 -25.60
N ALA A 27 -31.22 -31.78 -25.37
CA ALA A 27 -31.55 -30.86 -24.29
C ALA A 27 -31.31 -31.59 -22.95
N VAL A 28 -30.14 -31.40 -22.41
CA VAL A 28 -29.86 -31.72 -21.00
C VAL A 28 -30.50 -30.62 -20.18
N ALA A 29 -31.57 -30.95 -19.47
CA ALA A 29 -32.14 -30.06 -18.46
C ALA A 29 -31.02 -29.66 -17.48
N ALA A 30 -30.60 -28.41 -17.56
CA ALA A 30 -29.63 -27.84 -16.63
C ALA A 30 -30.28 -27.87 -15.23
N ALA A 31 -29.84 -28.78 -14.39
CA ALA A 31 -30.12 -28.71 -12.97
C ALA A 31 -29.66 -27.33 -12.47
N SER A 32 -30.57 -26.58 -11.85
CA SER A 32 -30.22 -25.30 -11.22
C SER A 32 -29.02 -25.52 -10.31
N PRO A 33 -27.95 -24.71 -10.45
CA PRO A 33 -26.78 -24.88 -9.61
C PRO A 33 -27.22 -24.71 -8.15
N VAL A 34 -27.05 -25.75 -7.34
CA VAL A 34 -27.20 -25.66 -5.91
C VAL A 34 -26.27 -24.55 -5.44
N GLN A 35 -26.84 -23.41 -5.09
CA GLN A 35 -26.08 -22.30 -4.52
C GLN A 35 -25.47 -22.81 -3.21
N LYS A 36 -24.16 -23.10 -3.23
CA LYS A 36 -23.43 -23.34 -1.97
C LYS A 36 -23.62 -22.09 -1.12
N PRO A 37 -23.92 -22.25 0.18
CA PRO A 37 -24.03 -21.09 1.07
C PRO A 37 -22.75 -20.29 0.97
N ARG A 38 -22.88 -19.01 0.62
CA ARG A 38 -21.75 -18.08 0.57
C ARG A 38 -21.19 -17.98 1.98
N PRO A 39 -19.88 -18.12 2.18
CA PRO A 39 -19.29 -17.91 3.51
C PRO A 39 -19.63 -16.50 3.99
N ALA A 40 -19.73 -16.33 5.32
CA ALA A 40 -20.16 -15.10 6.00
C ALA A 40 -19.16 -13.93 5.90
N PHE A 41 -18.69 -13.61 4.70
CA PHE A 41 -17.83 -12.44 4.42
C PHE A 41 -18.61 -11.14 4.18
N HIS A 42 -19.93 -11.16 4.36
CA HIS A 42 -20.78 -10.02 4.03
C HIS A 42 -20.58 -8.82 4.95
N ASP A 43 -20.35 -9.02 6.23
CA ASP A 43 -20.26 -7.93 7.21
C ASP A 43 -18.99 -7.06 7.02
N LEU A 44 -17.88 -7.66 6.60
CA LEU A 44 -16.65 -6.93 6.29
C LEU A 44 -16.81 -6.07 5.03
N ARG A 45 -17.59 -6.51 4.04
CA ARG A 45 -17.77 -5.78 2.78
C ARG A 45 -18.45 -4.43 2.96
N ASP A 46 -19.45 -4.34 3.82
CA ASP A 46 -20.17 -3.08 4.04
C ASP A 46 -19.29 -2.07 4.77
N ALA A 47 -18.49 -2.51 5.73
CA ALA A 47 -17.51 -1.68 6.42
C ALA A 47 -16.42 -1.20 5.46
N ASP A 48 -15.86 -2.10 4.64
CA ASP A 48 -14.86 -1.79 3.62
C ASP A 48 -15.42 -0.82 2.57
N THR A 49 -16.67 -1.02 2.13
CA THR A 49 -17.34 -0.13 1.16
C THR A 49 -17.44 1.29 1.71
N ARG A 50 -17.93 1.46 2.94
CA ARG A 50 -18.01 2.80 3.57
C ARG A 50 -16.65 3.46 3.74
N LEU A 51 -15.63 2.69 4.14
CA LEU A 51 -14.26 3.18 4.28
C LEU A 51 -13.70 3.63 2.92
N LEU A 52 -13.87 2.85 1.87
CA LEU A 52 -13.42 3.16 0.52
C LEU A 52 -14.17 4.35 -0.10
N GLU A 53 -15.46 4.53 0.21
CA GLU A 53 -16.20 5.72 -0.18
C GLU A 53 -15.62 6.98 0.46
N GLN A 54 -15.23 6.94 1.74
CA GLN A 54 -14.57 8.07 2.39
C GLN A 54 -13.23 8.37 1.75
N VAL A 55 -12.41 7.34 1.52
CA VAL A 55 -11.13 7.46 0.80
C VAL A 55 -11.33 8.09 -0.57
N GLY A 56 -12.34 7.64 -1.32
CA GLY A 56 -12.67 8.19 -2.64
C GLY A 56 -13.16 9.64 -2.61
N ARG A 57 -13.72 10.12 -1.49
CA ARG A 57 -14.20 11.52 -1.36
C ARG A 57 -13.08 12.53 -1.17
N THR A 58 -12.16 12.25 -0.28
CA THR A 58 -11.18 13.24 0.20
C THR A 58 -9.74 12.88 -0.10
N GLY A 59 -9.46 11.63 -0.49
CA GLY A 59 -8.15 11.05 -0.34
C GLY A 59 -7.84 10.74 1.13
N PRO A 60 -6.93 9.83 1.43
CA PRO A 60 -6.58 9.50 2.81
C PRO A 60 -5.59 10.47 3.44
N LEU A 61 -4.88 11.28 2.65
CA LEU A 61 -3.80 12.17 3.07
C LEU A 61 -4.17 13.08 4.24
N ASN A 62 -3.27 13.25 5.20
CA ASN A 62 -3.36 14.29 6.21
C ASN A 62 -3.05 15.67 5.60
N LEU A 63 -4.09 16.36 5.11
CA LEU A 63 -3.95 17.66 4.45
C LEU A 63 -3.34 18.72 5.36
N ALA A 64 -3.67 18.73 6.66
CA ALA A 64 -3.11 19.71 7.60
C ALA A 64 -1.58 19.56 7.71
N LYS A 65 -1.11 18.32 7.85
CA LYS A 65 0.33 18.01 7.85
C LYS A 65 0.99 18.33 6.53
N ALA A 66 0.32 18.06 5.41
CA ALA A 66 0.84 18.39 4.08
C ALA A 66 1.08 19.90 3.92
N TYR A 67 0.13 20.73 4.37
CA TYR A 67 0.29 22.20 4.35
C TYR A 67 1.43 22.66 5.24
N GLU A 68 1.54 22.13 6.46
CA GLU A 68 2.65 22.41 7.37
C GLU A 68 4.01 22.08 6.75
N VAL A 69 4.16 20.87 6.20
CA VAL A 69 5.39 20.41 5.57
C VAL A 69 5.74 21.26 4.35
N MET A 70 4.77 21.55 3.49
CA MET A 70 5.00 22.43 2.34
C MET A 70 5.42 23.83 2.77
N GLN A 71 4.82 24.39 3.81
CA GLN A 71 5.17 25.72 4.33
C GLN A 71 6.61 25.72 4.88
N ARG A 72 6.96 24.75 5.73
CA ARG A 72 8.29 24.61 6.33
C ARG A 72 9.39 24.45 5.27
N ASN A 73 9.12 23.70 4.21
CA ASN A 73 10.06 23.45 3.11
C ASN A 73 10.02 24.53 2.01
N ASN A 74 9.24 25.61 2.23
CA ASN A 74 9.02 26.66 1.24
C ASN A 74 8.56 26.14 -0.14
N LEU A 75 7.67 25.12 -0.13
CA LEU A 75 7.05 24.59 -1.34
C LEU A 75 5.73 25.30 -1.59
N GLN A 76 5.46 25.67 -2.83
CA GLN A 76 4.15 26.22 -3.24
C GLN A 76 3.14 25.11 -3.54
N GLY A 77 3.65 23.92 -3.87
CA GLY A 77 2.85 22.75 -4.14
C GLY A 77 3.70 21.52 -4.41
N LEU A 78 3.01 20.41 -4.65
CA LEU A 78 3.54 19.11 -5.03
C LEU A 78 2.88 18.67 -6.32
N VAL A 79 3.67 18.14 -7.25
CA VAL A 79 3.21 17.48 -8.48
C VAL A 79 3.72 16.04 -8.44
N LEU A 80 2.80 15.09 -8.31
CA LEU A 80 3.10 13.73 -7.91
C LEU A 80 2.61 12.75 -8.97
N GLY A 81 3.49 11.88 -9.44
CA GLY A 81 3.22 10.85 -10.43
C GLY A 81 3.49 9.42 -9.93
N ASP A 82 4.09 9.26 -8.75
CA ASP A 82 4.19 7.96 -8.13
C ASP A 82 2.80 7.42 -7.77
N PRO A 83 2.45 6.18 -8.16
CA PRO A 83 1.11 5.64 -7.93
C PRO A 83 0.64 5.66 -6.47
N LEU A 84 1.54 5.46 -5.51
CA LEU A 84 1.22 5.54 -4.08
C LEU A 84 0.86 6.97 -3.68
N ASN A 85 1.64 7.95 -4.13
CA ASN A 85 1.39 9.35 -3.82
C ASN A 85 0.13 9.87 -4.51
N VAL A 86 -0.14 9.42 -5.75
CA VAL A 86 -1.41 9.74 -6.44
C VAL A 86 -2.60 9.20 -5.65
N PHE A 87 -2.54 7.94 -5.21
CA PHE A 87 -3.58 7.36 -4.37
C PHE A 87 -3.71 8.11 -3.03
N HIS A 88 -2.59 8.40 -2.37
CA HIS A 88 -2.57 9.09 -1.09
C HIS A 88 -3.27 10.46 -1.15
N VAL A 89 -3.03 11.23 -2.20
CA VAL A 89 -3.65 12.55 -2.38
C VAL A 89 -5.09 12.45 -2.86
N THR A 90 -5.40 11.50 -3.75
CA THR A 90 -6.68 11.48 -4.46
C THR A 90 -7.65 10.40 -4.00
N GLY A 91 -7.19 9.40 -3.26
CA GLY A 91 -7.97 8.22 -2.91
C GLY A 91 -8.27 7.28 -4.10
N SER A 92 -7.63 7.51 -5.23
CA SER A 92 -7.86 6.73 -6.45
C SER A 92 -6.55 6.16 -6.99
N TRP A 93 -6.53 4.84 -7.22
CA TRP A 93 -5.37 4.17 -7.78
C TRP A 93 -5.24 4.47 -9.28
N PRO A 94 -4.06 4.89 -9.74
CA PRO A 94 -3.77 4.93 -11.17
C PRO A 94 -3.91 3.54 -11.79
N PHE A 95 -4.52 3.48 -12.97
CA PHE A 95 -4.68 2.23 -13.70
C PHE A 95 -3.31 1.57 -13.95
N LEU A 96 -3.22 0.29 -13.64
CA LEU A 96 -1.97 -0.49 -13.71
C LEU A 96 -0.79 0.06 -12.87
N GLY A 97 -0.98 1.10 -12.06
CA GLY A 97 0.08 1.67 -11.24
C GLY A 97 0.73 0.67 -10.29
N ARG A 98 -0.03 -0.32 -9.80
CA ARG A 98 0.49 -1.40 -8.96
C ARG A 98 1.30 -2.44 -9.73
N THR A 99 1.00 -2.66 -11.00
CA THR A 99 1.64 -3.70 -11.84
C THR A 99 2.70 -3.15 -12.77
N ARG A 100 2.74 -1.83 -12.95
CA ARG A 100 3.68 -1.13 -13.83
C ARG A 100 4.26 0.12 -13.16
N PRO A 101 4.87 0.01 -11.97
CA PRO A 101 5.32 1.17 -11.19
C PRO A 101 6.43 1.98 -11.88
N PHE A 102 7.17 1.37 -12.80
CA PHE A 102 8.29 2.01 -13.51
C PHE A 102 7.91 2.62 -14.86
N TYR A 103 6.66 2.47 -15.29
CA TYR A 103 6.21 3.14 -16.52
C TYR A 103 6.07 4.65 -16.29
N PRO A 104 6.25 5.46 -17.35
CA PRO A 104 5.96 6.89 -17.27
C PRO A 104 4.55 7.12 -16.70
N PRO A 105 4.35 8.12 -15.86
CA PRO A 105 3.07 8.35 -15.24
C PRO A 105 2.02 8.75 -16.29
N THR A 106 0.87 8.09 -16.25
CA THR A 106 -0.30 8.44 -17.05
C THR A 106 -1.35 9.20 -16.25
N THR A 107 -1.11 9.31 -14.94
CA THR A 107 -1.98 9.98 -13.99
C THR A 107 -1.11 10.67 -12.94
N LEU A 108 -1.44 11.92 -12.63
CA LEU A 108 -0.74 12.70 -11.62
C LEU A 108 -1.71 13.33 -10.65
N ALA A 109 -1.25 13.56 -9.43
CA ALA A 109 -1.92 14.38 -8.44
C ALA A 109 -1.19 15.71 -8.27
N ILE A 110 -1.94 16.78 -8.06
CA ILE A 110 -1.39 18.12 -7.78
C ILE A 110 -1.97 18.59 -6.44
N LEU A 111 -1.10 18.97 -5.53
CA LEU A 111 -1.47 19.56 -4.26
C LEU A 111 -0.86 20.94 -4.14
N THR A 112 -1.66 21.96 -3.89
CA THR A 112 -1.18 23.32 -3.64
C THR A 112 -1.08 23.60 -2.14
N ARG A 113 -0.26 24.56 -1.75
CA ARG A 113 -0.18 25.03 -0.37
C ARG A 113 -1.42 25.85 0.04
N ASP A 114 -2.24 26.26 -0.90
CA ASP A 114 -3.50 26.95 -0.61
C ASP A 114 -4.56 25.95 -0.18
N SER A 115 -4.88 25.93 1.10
CA SER A 115 -5.86 25.04 1.71
C SER A 115 -7.30 25.23 1.21
N LYS A 116 -7.58 26.30 0.48
CA LYS A 116 -8.89 26.55 -0.15
C LYS A 116 -9.02 25.85 -1.50
N GLN A 117 -7.92 25.38 -2.07
CA GLN A 117 -7.93 24.66 -3.33
C GLN A 117 -8.02 23.16 -3.10
N ALA A 118 -8.98 22.53 -3.75
CA ALA A 118 -9.06 21.08 -3.80
C ALA A 118 -7.87 20.51 -4.58
N PRO A 119 -7.39 19.30 -4.22
CA PRO A 119 -6.36 18.61 -4.98
C PRO A 119 -6.73 18.42 -6.45
N GLY A 120 -5.74 18.48 -7.34
CA GLY A 120 -5.86 18.23 -8.77
C GLY A 120 -5.60 16.78 -9.11
N LEU A 121 -6.35 16.23 -10.06
CA LEU A 121 -6.12 14.95 -10.72
C LEU A 121 -5.93 15.21 -12.21
N VAL A 122 -4.77 14.88 -12.76
CA VAL A 122 -4.48 14.92 -14.19
C VAL A 122 -4.45 13.49 -14.71
N THR A 123 -5.29 13.16 -15.69
CA THR A 123 -5.36 11.80 -16.26
C THR A 123 -5.95 11.81 -17.66
N SER A 124 -5.79 10.72 -18.43
CA SER A 124 -6.42 10.66 -19.75
C SER A 124 -7.94 10.53 -19.61
N LYS A 125 -8.67 11.03 -20.61
CA LYS A 125 -10.12 10.87 -20.74
C LYS A 125 -10.53 9.41 -20.64
N PHE A 126 -9.77 8.52 -21.31
CA PHE A 126 -9.99 7.07 -21.26
C PHE A 126 -9.81 6.50 -19.85
N LEU A 127 -8.70 6.80 -19.17
CA LEU A 127 -8.44 6.29 -17.81
C LEU A 127 -9.45 6.85 -16.80
N TYR A 128 -9.86 8.09 -16.97
CA TYR A 128 -10.90 8.67 -16.12
C TYR A 128 -12.23 7.93 -16.26
N TYR A 129 -12.67 7.70 -17.50
CA TYR A 129 -13.88 6.92 -17.76
C TYR A 129 -13.77 5.50 -17.21
N TYR A 130 -12.66 4.83 -17.47
CA TYR A 130 -12.53 3.39 -17.22
C TYR A 130 -12.25 3.05 -15.75
N THR A 131 -11.53 3.90 -15.02
CA THR A 131 -11.04 3.60 -13.66
C THR A 131 -11.56 4.54 -12.59
N PHE A 132 -11.55 5.85 -12.85
CA PHE A 132 -11.80 6.83 -11.80
C PHE A 132 -13.27 7.20 -11.64
N ALA A 133 -14.03 7.17 -12.71
CA ALA A 133 -15.42 7.61 -12.69
C ALA A 133 -16.31 6.79 -11.73
N ASP A 134 -16.04 5.51 -11.55
CA ASP A 134 -16.79 4.65 -10.62
C ASP A 134 -16.32 4.78 -9.17
N GLY A 135 -15.03 4.98 -8.95
CA GLY A 135 -14.42 5.08 -7.62
C GLY A 135 -14.56 6.46 -6.97
N VAL A 136 -15.14 7.44 -7.66
CA VAL A 136 -15.32 8.81 -7.16
C VAL A 136 -16.76 9.01 -6.72
N PRO A 137 -17.05 9.09 -5.41
CA PRO A 137 -18.39 9.41 -4.94
C PRO A 137 -18.86 10.78 -5.45
N SER A 138 -20.16 10.98 -5.56
CA SER A 138 -20.70 12.31 -5.86
C SER A 138 -20.28 13.29 -4.76
N GLY A 139 -19.85 14.50 -5.18
CA GLY A 139 -19.38 15.53 -4.25
C GLY A 139 -17.91 15.34 -3.81
N ALA A 140 -17.13 14.49 -4.46
CA ALA A 140 -15.69 14.42 -4.23
C ALA A 140 -15.03 15.77 -4.54
N GLN A 141 -14.28 16.28 -3.56
CA GLN A 141 -13.62 17.57 -3.66
C GLN A 141 -12.27 17.38 -4.37
N ARG A 142 -12.31 17.47 -5.72
CA ARG A 142 -11.08 17.49 -6.53
C ARG A 142 -11.31 18.23 -7.83
N GLN A 143 -10.23 18.78 -8.37
CA GLN A 143 -10.20 19.38 -9.69
C GLN A 143 -9.70 18.31 -10.68
N VAL A 144 -10.43 18.07 -11.75
CA VAL A 144 -10.09 17.05 -12.74
C VAL A 144 -9.64 17.74 -14.04
N PHE A 145 -8.45 17.37 -14.50
CA PHE A 145 -7.83 17.85 -15.73
C PHE A 145 -7.62 16.65 -16.66
N LEU A 146 -8.41 16.59 -17.72
CA LEU A 146 -8.34 15.47 -18.67
C LEU A 146 -7.43 15.82 -19.85
N TYR A 147 -6.79 14.79 -20.41
CA TYR A 147 -6.11 14.87 -21.72
C TYR A 147 -6.56 13.74 -22.63
N THR A 148 -6.30 13.88 -23.93
CA THR A 148 -6.50 12.82 -24.93
C THR A 148 -5.16 12.25 -25.38
N ASP A 149 -5.15 10.97 -25.74
CA ASP A 149 -3.92 10.28 -26.17
C ASP A 149 -3.55 10.57 -27.63
N GLY A 150 -4.40 11.31 -28.36
CA GLY A 150 -4.18 11.77 -29.73
C GLY A 150 -5.49 12.19 -30.39
N PRO A 151 -5.40 12.98 -31.49
CA PRO A 151 -6.60 13.51 -32.17
C PRO A 151 -7.44 12.42 -32.85
N GLU A 152 -6.88 11.26 -33.12
CA GLU A 152 -7.52 10.17 -33.84
C GLU A 152 -7.49 8.84 -33.05
N ASN A 153 -7.38 8.89 -31.72
CA ASN A 153 -7.36 7.64 -30.98
C ASN A 153 -8.76 6.99 -31.01
N PRO A 154 -8.95 5.92 -31.83
CA PRO A 154 -10.22 5.18 -31.84
C PRO A 154 -10.48 4.45 -30.52
N ALA A 155 -9.49 4.42 -29.61
CA ALA A 155 -9.63 4.03 -28.23
C ALA A 155 -10.25 5.10 -27.32
N ASP A 156 -10.87 6.12 -27.84
CA ASP A 156 -11.99 6.75 -27.20
C ASP A 156 -13.08 5.67 -27.04
N PHE A 157 -12.85 4.78 -26.08
CA PHE A 157 -13.82 3.76 -25.62
C PHE A 157 -15.08 4.40 -25.05
N TYR A 158 -15.22 5.65 -25.30
CA TYR A 158 -16.42 6.41 -25.05
C TYR A 158 -17.47 5.90 -26.02
N PRO A 159 -18.46 5.16 -25.56
CA PRO A 159 -19.47 4.63 -26.44
C PRO A 159 -20.38 5.79 -26.87
N ASP A 160 -19.93 6.54 -27.86
CA ASP A 160 -20.78 7.45 -28.62
C ASP A 160 -21.59 6.64 -29.64
N ARG A 161 -21.86 5.37 -29.30
CA ARG A 161 -22.64 4.45 -30.11
C ARG A 161 -24.12 4.75 -29.89
N LYS A 162 -24.68 5.50 -30.80
CA LYS A 162 -26.12 5.71 -30.87
C LYS A 162 -26.92 4.40 -31.03
N GLU A 163 -26.25 3.33 -31.39
CA GLU A 163 -26.84 2.04 -31.79
C GLU A 163 -27.00 1.05 -30.62
N VAL A 164 -26.31 1.25 -29.49
CA VAL A 164 -26.42 0.39 -28.32
C VAL A 164 -26.84 1.22 -27.13
N PRO A 165 -27.95 0.88 -26.45
CA PRO A 165 -28.34 1.57 -25.22
C PRO A 165 -27.25 1.41 -24.16
N LEU A 166 -26.79 2.52 -23.58
CA LEU A 166 -25.87 2.50 -22.48
C LEU A 166 -26.59 2.01 -21.22
N ASP A 167 -25.90 1.18 -20.44
CA ASP A 167 -26.38 0.82 -19.10
C ASP A 167 -26.17 1.96 -18.08
N ALA A 168 -26.67 1.79 -16.86
CA ALA A 168 -26.60 2.81 -15.83
C ALA A 168 -25.14 3.13 -15.39
N VAL A 169 -24.21 2.17 -15.51
CA VAL A 169 -22.80 2.37 -15.21
C VAL A 169 -22.16 3.25 -16.27
N GLU A 170 -22.36 2.93 -17.53
CA GLU A 170 -21.82 3.68 -18.67
C GLU A 170 -22.38 5.09 -18.73
N ILE A 171 -23.68 5.27 -18.49
CA ILE A 171 -24.31 6.60 -18.39
C ILE A 171 -23.63 7.44 -17.32
N ARG A 172 -23.44 6.90 -16.11
CA ARG A 172 -22.78 7.59 -15.00
C ARG A 172 -21.34 7.96 -15.34
N ARG A 173 -20.58 7.05 -15.95
CA ARG A 173 -19.18 7.29 -16.38
C ARG A 173 -19.11 8.41 -17.40
N ARG A 174 -19.95 8.34 -18.42
CA ARG A 174 -20.07 9.38 -19.45
C ARG A 174 -20.39 10.75 -18.85
N ASP A 175 -21.39 10.82 -17.99
CA ASP A 175 -21.83 12.07 -17.39
C ASP A 175 -20.72 12.72 -16.55
N ARG A 176 -19.92 11.93 -15.83
CA ARG A 176 -18.76 12.42 -15.08
C ARG A 176 -17.62 12.92 -15.98
N VAL A 177 -17.37 12.25 -17.10
CA VAL A 177 -16.39 12.74 -18.08
C VAL A 177 -16.86 14.04 -18.68
N ASN A 178 -18.13 14.14 -19.07
CA ASN A 178 -18.70 15.36 -19.62
C ASN A 178 -18.65 16.53 -18.61
N GLU A 179 -18.90 16.26 -17.33
CA GLU A 179 -18.74 17.27 -16.26
C GLU A 179 -17.30 17.80 -16.18
N ALA A 180 -16.31 16.92 -16.29
CA ALA A 180 -14.91 17.32 -16.28
C ALA A 180 -14.51 18.10 -17.54
N LEU A 181 -14.99 17.68 -18.71
CA LEU A 181 -14.73 18.34 -19.99
C LEU A 181 -15.43 19.70 -20.11
N ALA A 182 -16.57 19.89 -19.46
CA ALA A 182 -17.27 21.17 -19.47
C ALA A 182 -16.46 22.30 -18.82
N LYS A 183 -15.49 21.97 -17.98
CA LYS A 183 -14.63 22.94 -17.28
C LYS A 183 -13.38 23.30 -18.08
N ASN A 184 -12.83 22.34 -18.85
CA ASN A 184 -11.58 22.52 -19.57
C ASN A 184 -11.56 21.67 -20.85
N ALA A 185 -11.23 22.27 -21.98
CA ALA A 185 -10.97 21.50 -23.20
C ALA A 185 -9.71 20.65 -23.02
N PRO A 186 -9.75 19.34 -23.31
CA PRO A 186 -8.63 18.44 -23.07
C PRO A 186 -7.51 18.70 -24.10
N PRO A 187 -6.27 18.96 -23.63
CA PRO A 187 -5.12 18.97 -24.52
C PRO A 187 -4.78 17.54 -24.99
N VAL A 188 -3.97 17.45 -26.04
CA VAL A 188 -3.40 16.18 -26.50
C VAL A 188 -2.12 15.90 -25.71
N GLY A 189 -2.08 14.77 -25.01
CA GLY A 189 -0.94 14.31 -24.22
C GLY A 189 -0.88 14.84 -22.79
N ILE A 190 -0.15 14.11 -21.97
CA ILE A 190 -0.05 14.37 -20.54
C ILE A 190 0.74 15.66 -20.21
N ALA A 191 1.83 15.96 -20.91
CA ALA A 191 2.67 17.11 -20.60
C ALA A 191 1.92 18.44 -20.73
N PRO A 192 1.20 18.74 -21.84
CA PRO A 192 0.36 19.93 -21.93
C PRO A 192 -0.74 19.98 -20.85
N ALA A 193 -1.28 18.83 -20.44
CA ALA A 193 -2.32 18.76 -19.40
C ALA A 193 -1.76 19.11 -18.01
N VAL A 194 -0.59 18.59 -17.67
CA VAL A 194 0.09 18.92 -16.40
C VAL A 194 0.39 20.42 -16.34
N ILE A 195 0.90 21.00 -17.42
CA ILE A 195 1.20 22.44 -17.51
C ILE A 195 -0.08 23.27 -17.37
N ALA A 196 -1.15 22.87 -18.06
CA ALA A 196 -2.44 23.55 -17.97
C ALA A 196 -3.02 23.46 -16.54
N ALA A 197 -2.94 22.30 -15.90
CA ALA A 197 -3.37 22.09 -14.53
C ALA A 197 -2.54 22.94 -13.53
N MET A 198 -1.20 22.97 -13.68
CA MET A 198 -0.33 23.81 -12.85
C MET A 198 -0.66 25.31 -13.02
N LYS A 199 -0.96 25.75 -14.24
CA LYS A 199 -1.41 27.13 -14.51
C LYS A 199 -2.74 27.42 -13.84
N ALA A 200 -3.74 26.58 -14.02
CA ALA A 200 -5.07 26.73 -13.44
C ALA A 200 -5.03 26.72 -11.89
N MET A 201 -4.11 25.93 -11.31
CA MET A 201 -3.91 25.85 -9.86
C MET A 201 -2.89 26.87 -9.31
N GLY A 202 -2.45 27.84 -10.13
CA GLY A 202 -1.57 28.94 -9.69
C GLY A 202 -0.13 28.51 -9.36
N LEU A 203 0.31 27.33 -9.81
CA LEU A 203 1.66 26.82 -9.58
C LEU A 203 2.65 27.17 -10.68
N TRP A 204 2.18 27.61 -11.86
CA TRP A 204 3.04 27.99 -12.99
C TRP A 204 3.60 29.42 -12.83
N ARG A 205 4.49 29.60 -11.86
CA ARG A 205 5.11 30.87 -11.49
C ARG A 205 6.46 30.63 -10.83
N SER A 206 7.24 31.69 -10.59
CA SER A 206 8.44 31.61 -9.77
C SER A 206 8.12 31.05 -8.39
N GLY A 207 8.96 30.14 -7.89
CA GLY A 207 8.78 29.47 -6.61
C GLY A 207 9.22 28.01 -6.68
N ARG A 208 9.10 27.30 -5.56
CA ARG A 208 9.55 25.91 -5.44
C ARG A 208 8.38 24.95 -5.50
N ILE A 209 8.47 23.93 -6.35
CA ILE A 209 7.50 22.83 -6.50
C ILE A 209 8.21 21.52 -6.24
N GLY A 210 7.65 20.70 -5.34
CA GLY A 210 8.14 19.35 -5.10
C GLY A 210 7.58 18.37 -6.14
N PHE A 211 8.40 17.44 -6.59
CA PHE A 211 8.01 16.35 -7.50
C PHE A 211 8.60 15.02 -7.07
N ASP A 212 8.00 13.91 -7.50
CA ASP A 212 8.42 12.55 -7.16
C ASP A 212 8.79 11.68 -8.37
N ARG A 213 8.60 12.16 -9.58
CA ARG A 213 8.88 11.45 -10.83
C ARG A 213 9.70 12.31 -11.75
N PHE A 214 10.78 11.76 -12.28
CA PHE A 214 11.71 12.45 -13.16
C PHE A 214 11.02 13.01 -14.42
N GLU A 215 10.05 12.29 -14.96
CA GLU A 215 9.28 12.71 -16.14
C GLU A 215 8.56 14.05 -15.93
N ILE A 216 8.19 14.37 -14.67
CA ILE A 216 7.58 15.68 -14.35
C ILE A 216 8.61 16.80 -14.53
N GLN A 217 9.84 16.54 -14.09
CA GLN A 217 10.94 17.50 -14.28
C GLN A 217 11.20 17.74 -15.76
N GLU A 218 11.24 16.69 -16.58
CA GLU A 218 11.46 16.82 -18.03
C GLU A 218 10.33 17.60 -18.69
N MET A 219 9.06 17.30 -18.38
CA MET A 219 7.90 18.02 -18.92
C MET A 219 7.97 19.53 -18.60
N CYS A 220 8.30 19.86 -17.36
CA CYS A 220 8.39 21.24 -16.91
C CYS A 220 9.61 21.98 -17.49
N ALA A 221 10.76 21.32 -17.60
CA ALA A 221 11.96 21.89 -18.20
C ALA A 221 11.77 22.18 -19.69
N HIS A 222 11.16 21.25 -20.43
CA HIS A 222 10.86 21.42 -21.85
C HIS A 222 9.89 22.57 -22.11
N ALA A 223 9.00 22.85 -21.16
CA ALA A 223 8.03 23.93 -21.24
C ALA A 223 8.52 25.25 -20.60
N GLU A 224 9.80 25.34 -20.24
CA GLU A 224 10.42 26.52 -19.63
C GLU A 224 9.71 26.98 -18.34
N PHE A 225 9.52 26.05 -17.41
CA PHE A 225 8.92 26.36 -16.11
C PHE A 225 9.68 27.49 -15.40
N PRO A 226 9.00 28.58 -15.00
CA PRO A 226 9.67 29.75 -14.45
C PRO A 226 10.14 29.59 -12.99
N GLY A 227 9.80 28.51 -12.34
CA GLY A 227 10.15 28.21 -10.94
C GLY A 227 11.26 27.17 -10.80
N GLN A 228 11.45 26.70 -9.58
CA GLN A 228 12.40 25.66 -9.23
C GLN A 228 11.67 24.35 -8.92
N LEU A 229 12.07 23.27 -9.58
CA LEU A 229 11.65 21.92 -9.24
C LEU A 229 12.63 21.30 -8.25
N VAL A 230 12.13 20.70 -7.19
CA VAL A 230 12.91 20.04 -6.15
C VAL A 230 12.34 18.67 -5.84
N SER A 231 13.17 17.75 -5.35
CA SER A 231 12.67 16.44 -4.92
C SER A 231 11.59 16.60 -3.85
N GLY A 232 10.46 15.93 -4.07
CA GLY A 232 9.33 15.87 -3.12
C GLY A 232 9.37 14.66 -2.21
N HIS A 233 10.31 13.73 -2.38
CA HIS A 233 10.34 12.46 -1.64
C HIS A 233 10.43 12.65 -0.13
N VAL A 234 11.33 13.51 0.34
CA VAL A 234 11.47 13.78 1.79
C VAL A 234 10.19 14.43 2.33
N ALA A 235 9.64 15.42 1.62
CA ALA A 235 8.40 16.07 2.02
C ALA A 235 7.22 15.07 2.09
N MET A 236 7.09 14.18 1.11
CA MET A 236 6.06 13.13 1.14
C MET A 236 6.29 12.15 2.28
N GLY A 237 7.52 11.76 2.57
CA GLY A 237 7.86 10.94 3.72
C GLY A 237 7.47 11.60 5.05
N GLU A 238 7.75 12.88 5.23
CA GLU A 238 7.36 13.66 6.41
C GLU A 238 5.82 13.79 6.55
N ILE A 239 5.12 13.98 5.44
CA ILE A 239 3.65 14.01 5.42
C ILE A 239 3.06 12.68 5.87
N ARG A 240 3.58 11.57 5.35
CA ARG A 240 3.09 10.23 5.67
C ARG A 240 3.35 9.80 7.11
N LEU A 241 4.35 10.40 7.80
CA LEU A 241 4.60 10.10 9.22
C LEU A 241 3.37 10.33 10.08
N ILE A 242 2.65 11.43 9.90
CA ILE A 242 1.50 11.82 10.73
C ILE A 242 0.21 11.42 10.02
N LYS A 243 -0.38 10.34 10.47
CA LYS A 243 -1.57 9.76 9.86
C LYS A 243 -2.81 10.61 10.07
N SER A 244 -3.66 10.70 9.06
CA SER A 244 -5.03 11.19 9.23
C SER A 244 -5.87 10.15 9.99
N PRO A 245 -7.03 10.52 10.55
CA PRO A 245 -7.96 9.55 11.12
C PRO A 245 -8.36 8.44 10.13
N LEU A 246 -8.51 8.80 8.85
CA LEU A 246 -8.87 7.86 7.80
C LEU A 246 -7.73 6.85 7.52
N GLU A 247 -6.48 7.30 7.50
CA GLU A 247 -5.31 6.42 7.39
C GLU A 247 -5.22 5.44 8.56
N ILE A 248 -5.48 5.92 9.79
CA ILE A 248 -5.49 5.07 10.98
C ILE A 248 -6.56 3.96 10.86
N GLU A 249 -7.76 4.29 10.37
CA GLU A 249 -8.80 3.27 10.16
C GLU A 249 -8.41 2.27 9.06
N MET A 250 -7.77 2.73 7.97
CA MET A 250 -7.24 1.84 6.92
C MET A 250 -6.18 0.88 7.49
N MET A 251 -5.29 1.37 8.34
CA MET A 251 -4.27 0.55 9.00
C MET A 251 -4.88 -0.44 9.99
N ARG A 252 -5.87 -0.02 10.79
CA ARG A 252 -6.60 -0.92 11.68
C ARG A 252 -7.25 -2.06 10.91
N ARG A 253 -7.91 -1.71 9.80
CA ARG A 253 -8.53 -2.69 8.92
C ARG A 253 -7.50 -3.69 8.35
N ALA A 254 -6.35 -3.20 7.92
CA ALA A 254 -5.26 -4.03 7.41
C ALA A 254 -4.69 -4.93 8.51
N ALA A 255 -4.40 -4.38 9.68
CA ALA A 255 -3.80 -5.11 10.79
C ALA A 255 -4.69 -6.24 11.31
N VAL A 256 -6.00 -6.00 11.49
CA VAL A 256 -6.95 -7.03 11.93
C VAL A 256 -6.98 -8.19 10.94
N ALA A 257 -7.08 -7.92 9.64
CA ALA A 257 -7.09 -8.97 8.63
C ALA A 257 -5.77 -9.74 8.56
N ASN A 258 -4.63 -9.05 8.77
CA ASN A 258 -3.30 -9.66 8.80
C ASN A 258 -3.16 -10.65 9.97
N ILE A 259 -3.57 -10.24 11.16
CA ILE A 259 -3.53 -11.04 12.37
C ILE A 259 -4.46 -12.25 12.28
N ASP A 260 -5.73 -12.02 11.90
CA ASP A 260 -6.70 -13.11 11.75
C ASP A 260 -6.26 -14.12 10.69
N ALA A 261 -5.52 -13.69 9.67
CA ALA A 261 -4.99 -14.58 8.64
C ALA A 261 -3.92 -15.53 9.18
N ILE A 262 -2.96 -15.04 9.98
CA ILE A 262 -1.92 -15.91 10.53
C ILE A 262 -2.47 -16.86 11.57
N HIS A 263 -3.41 -16.43 12.41
CA HIS A 263 -4.06 -17.34 13.36
C HIS A 263 -4.82 -18.45 12.64
N ALA A 264 -5.54 -18.12 11.56
CA ALA A 264 -6.25 -19.11 10.76
C ALA A 264 -5.30 -20.04 9.98
N ALA A 265 -4.14 -19.54 9.52
CA ALA A 265 -3.11 -20.36 8.88
C ALA A 265 -2.43 -21.30 9.89
N ALA A 266 -2.05 -20.79 11.06
CA ALA A 266 -1.42 -21.56 12.12
C ALA A 266 -2.29 -22.72 12.61
N ALA A 267 -3.59 -22.51 12.70
CA ALA A 267 -4.53 -23.57 13.08
C ALA A 267 -4.64 -24.73 12.06
N GLN A 268 -4.04 -24.60 10.88
CA GLN A 268 -4.09 -25.62 9.82
C GLN A 268 -2.77 -26.37 9.64
N ILE A 269 -1.73 -26.05 10.40
CA ILE A 269 -0.44 -26.73 10.32
C ILE A 269 -0.27 -27.77 11.44
N ALA A 270 0.62 -28.74 11.18
CA ALA A 270 1.02 -29.75 12.14
C ALA A 270 2.49 -30.16 11.87
N PRO A 271 3.16 -30.87 12.77
CA PRO A 271 4.47 -31.47 12.49
C PRO A 271 4.47 -32.23 11.17
N GLY A 272 5.48 -32.00 10.34
CA GLY A 272 5.60 -32.55 8.98
C GLY A 272 5.16 -31.59 7.87
N ALA A 273 4.37 -30.56 8.17
CA ALA A 273 4.10 -29.45 7.23
C ALA A 273 5.41 -28.68 6.93
N THR A 274 5.43 -27.93 5.85
CA THR A 274 6.59 -27.10 5.46
C THR A 274 6.38 -25.63 5.72
N TYR A 275 7.45 -24.84 5.70
CA TYR A 275 7.38 -23.38 5.75
C TYR A 275 6.57 -22.83 4.57
N ARG A 276 6.69 -23.48 3.40
CA ARG A 276 5.92 -23.13 2.20
C ARG A 276 4.43 -23.38 2.39
N ASP A 277 4.04 -24.47 3.07
CA ASP A 277 2.64 -24.72 3.40
C ASP A 277 2.07 -23.62 4.28
N LEU A 278 2.76 -23.25 5.35
CA LEU A 278 2.34 -22.18 6.25
C LEU A 278 2.23 -20.83 5.50
N ARG A 279 3.21 -20.51 4.66
CA ARG A 279 3.19 -19.28 3.84
C ARG A 279 2.01 -19.28 2.88
N SER A 280 1.76 -20.38 2.20
CA SER A 280 0.64 -20.52 1.26
C SER A 280 -0.71 -20.37 1.96
N LEU A 281 -0.86 -20.95 3.14
CA LEU A 281 -2.05 -20.80 3.98
C LEU A 281 -2.25 -19.34 4.41
N PHE A 282 -1.20 -18.67 4.89
CA PHE A 282 -1.29 -17.27 5.26
C PHE A 282 -1.70 -16.39 4.07
N TYR A 283 -1.11 -16.57 2.89
CA TYR A 283 -1.47 -15.80 1.70
C TYR A 283 -2.93 -16.03 1.28
N ALA A 284 -3.40 -17.27 1.36
CA ALA A 284 -4.80 -17.58 1.09
C ALA A 284 -5.75 -16.93 2.10
N GLU A 285 -5.41 -16.99 3.38
CA GLU A 285 -6.23 -16.43 4.46
C GLU A 285 -6.24 -14.89 4.47
N ALA A 286 -5.11 -14.25 4.16
CA ALA A 286 -5.04 -12.79 4.00
C ALA A 286 -5.90 -12.32 2.81
N SER A 287 -5.78 -12.97 1.66
CA SER A 287 -6.58 -12.67 0.46
C SER A 287 -8.08 -12.89 0.70
N ARG A 288 -8.44 -13.94 1.43
CA ARG A 288 -9.82 -14.24 1.80
C ARG A 288 -10.45 -13.15 2.65
N ARG A 289 -9.64 -12.44 3.45
CA ARG A 289 -10.03 -11.29 4.28
C ARG A 289 -9.88 -9.94 3.57
N GLY A 290 -9.61 -9.94 2.28
CA GLY A 290 -9.52 -8.72 1.47
C GLY A 290 -8.18 -7.96 1.58
N ASN A 291 -7.18 -8.51 2.26
CA ASN A 291 -5.82 -8.00 2.20
C ASN A 291 -5.06 -8.61 1.02
N MET A 292 -4.11 -7.86 0.48
CA MET A 292 -3.11 -8.39 -0.43
C MET A 292 -1.88 -8.79 0.38
N PRO A 293 -1.46 -10.06 0.37
CA PRO A 293 -0.24 -10.49 1.06
C PRO A 293 0.99 -9.89 0.36
N SER A 294 1.95 -9.46 1.15
CA SER A 294 3.18 -8.84 0.67
C SER A 294 4.41 -9.68 1.00
N MET A 295 4.51 -10.16 2.24
CA MET A 295 5.69 -10.86 2.72
C MET A 295 5.32 -11.81 3.87
N MET A 296 6.08 -12.88 4.00
CA MET A 296 6.09 -13.71 5.20
C MET A 296 7.48 -14.32 5.40
N THR A 297 8.13 -13.94 6.48
CA THR A 297 9.29 -14.66 7.01
C THR A 297 8.81 -15.78 7.94
N VAL A 298 9.36 -16.97 7.77
CA VAL A 298 9.10 -18.13 8.63
C VAL A 298 10.42 -18.62 9.22
N ASP A 299 10.52 -18.65 10.53
CA ASP A 299 11.74 -18.97 11.30
C ASP A 299 12.94 -18.12 10.81
N ARG A 300 13.60 -17.81 10.23
CA ARG A 300 14.69 -16.96 9.68
C ARG A 300 14.79 -17.04 8.16
N VAL A 301 13.74 -17.60 7.53
CA VAL A 301 13.69 -17.80 6.08
C VAL A 301 12.71 -16.83 5.45
N SER A 302 13.23 -15.73 4.93
CA SER A 302 12.46 -14.76 4.15
C SER A 302 12.48 -15.04 2.64
N ASN A 303 13.41 -15.87 2.16
CA ASN A 303 13.48 -16.26 0.76
C ASN A 303 12.47 -17.35 0.45
N GLU A 304 11.51 -17.05 -0.44
CA GLU A 304 10.44 -17.98 -0.82
C GLU A 304 10.92 -19.23 -1.56
N LEU A 305 12.14 -19.24 -2.09
CA LEU A 305 12.76 -20.41 -2.71
C LEU A 305 13.30 -21.41 -1.67
N ALA A 306 13.60 -20.94 -0.46
CA ALA A 306 14.03 -21.80 0.64
C ALA A 306 12.82 -22.37 1.39
N ASP A 307 12.98 -23.58 1.92
CA ASP A 307 11.94 -24.29 2.63
C ASP A 307 12.51 -25.01 3.86
N GLY A 308 11.65 -25.44 4.76
CA GLY A 308 11.99 -26.20 5.94
C GLY A 308 10.80 -27.02 6.42
N VAL A 309 11.07 -28.09 7.17
CA VAL A 309 10.04 -28.94 7.76
C VAL A 309 9.76 -28.51 9.17
N ILE A 310 8.50 -28.29 9.49
CA ILE A 310 7.99 -27.98 10.83
C ILE A 310 8.04 -29.21 11.71
N ARG A 311 8.59 -29.07 12.92
CA ARG A 311 8.82 -30.16 13.84
C ARG A 311 8.13 -29.93 15.17
N ASP A 312 7.78 -31.00 15.84
CA ASP A 312 7.28 -30.94 17.21
C ASP A 312 8.33 -30.32 18.17
N GLY A 313 7.89 -29.51 19.13
CA GLY A 313 8.76 -28.76 20.04
C GLY A 313 9.44 -27.52 19.42
N GLN A 314 9.24 -27.26 18.15
CA GLN A 314 9.82 -26.12 17.46
C GLN A 314 9.03 -24.82 17.74
N ALA A 315 9.75 -23.72 17.86
CA ALA A 315 9.16 -22.39 17.74
C ALA A 315 9.47 -21.80 16.37
N LEU A 316 8.48 -21.24 15.71
CA LEU A 316 8.63 -20.54 14.45
C LEU A 316 8.37 -19.06 14.72
N MET A 317 9.37 -18.21 14.54
CA MET A 317 9.03 -16.81 14.33
C MET A 317 8.29 -16.67 13.02
N VAL A 318 7.26 -15.86 13.01
CA VAL A 318 6.64 -15.36 11.79
C VAL A 318 6.64 -13.85 11.83
N ASP A 319 7.04 -13.28 10.70
CA ASP A 319 6.96 -11.86 10.41
C ASP A 319 6.13 -11.75 9.14
N ILE A 320 4.95 -11.17 9.28
CA ILE A 320 3.92 -11.21 8.27
C ILE A 320 3.44 -9.81 7.91
N VAL A 321 3.41 -9.55 6.63
CA VAL A 321 2.94 -8.30 6.08
C VAL A 321 1.89 -8.55 5.01
N SER A 322 0.73 -7.98 5.22
CA SER A 322 -0.29 -7.84 4.18
C SER A 322 -0.90 -6.45 4.24
N HIS A 323 -1.53 -5.98 3.17
CA HIS A 323 -2.04 -4.63 3.12
C HIS A 323 -3.46 -4.53 2.56
N PHE A 324 -4.20 -3.55 3.05
CA PHE A 324 -5.46 -3.11 2.49
C PHE A 324 -5.27 -1.75 1.81
N GLN A 325 -5.46 -1.69 0.49
CA GLN A 325 -5.21 -0.47 -0.30
C GLN A 325 -3.84 0.17 -0.05
N SER A 326 -2.81 -0.66 0.08
CA SER A 326 -1.43 -0.32 0.46
C SER A 326 -1.21 0.18 1.90
N TYR A 327 -2.22 0.27 2.75
CA TYR A 327 -1.99 0.41 4.18
C TYR A 327 -1.62 -0.94 4.77
N HIS A 328 -0.44 -1.00 5.38
CA HIS A 328 0.17 -2.24 5.84
C HIS A 328 -0.32 -2.63 7.23
N GLY A 329 -0.63 -3.91 7.38
CA GLY A 329 -0.69 -4.58 8.65
C GLY A 329 0.60 -5.35 8.82
N ASP A 330 1.37 -5.00 9.82
CA ASP A 330 2.66 -5.55 10.16
C ASP A 330 2.56 -6.26 11.51
N TYR A 331 3.05 -7.48 11.60
CA TYR A 331 2.82 -8.28 12.79
C TYR A 331 3.79 -9.44 12.90
N GLY A 332 4.52 -9.49 13.99
CA GLY A 332 5.45 -10.55 14.31
C GLY A 332 5.04 -11.36 15.52
N ARG A 333 5.01 -12.67 15.39
CA ARG A 333 4.71 -13.60 16.49
C ARG A 333 5.55 -14.85 16.44
N THR A 334 5.52 -15.56 17.54
CA THR A 334 6.06 -16.91 17.67
C THR A 334 4.90 -17.92 17.58
N ILE A 335 4.99 -18.86 16.66
CA ILE A 335 4.13 -20.04 16.65
C ILE A 335 4.87 -21.16 17.36
N ALA A 336 4.33 -21.66 18.46
CA ALA A 336 4.87 -22.81 19.21
C ALA A 336 4.18 -24.08 18.74
N ILE A 337 4.96 -25.02 18.26
CA ILE A 337 4.49 -26.34 17.83
C ILE A 337 4.69 -27.31 18.99
N GLY A 338 3.57 -27.73 19.62
CA GLY A 338 3.66 -28.52 20.86
C GLY A 338 4.25 -27.73 22.03
N GLU A 339 4.94 -28.38 22.92
CA GLU A 339 5.51 -27.77 24.13
C GLU A 339 6.89 -27.13 23.84
N PRO A 340 7.04 -25.81 23.97
CA PRO A 340 8.30 -25.13 23.72
C PRO A 340 9.43 -25.56 24.67
N THR A 341 10.63 -25.71 24.17
CA THR A 341 11.82 -26.01 24.98
C THR A 341 12.11 -24.90 25.99
N ALA A 342 12.89 -25.22 27.02
CA ALA A 342 13.32 -24.22 28.02
C ALA A 342 14.10 -23.05 27.39
N GLY A 343 14.85 -23.32 26.30
CA GLY A 343 15.56 -22.27 25.54
C GLY A 343 14.60 -21.33 24.83
N VAL A 344 13.58 -21.88 24.15
CA VAL A 344 12.53 -21.09 23.49
C VAL A 344 11.76 -20.25 24.50
N LYS A 345 11.33 -20.83 25.62
CA LYS A 345 10.66 -20.07 26.71
C LYS A 345 11.51 -18.92 27.23
N ARG A 346 12.81 -19.12 27.35
CA ARG A 346 13.76 -18.07 27.72
C ARG A 346 13.82 -16.95 26.68
N CYS A 347 13.85 -17.28 25.40
CA CYS A 347 13.83 -16.30 24.31
C CYS A 347 12.51 -15.52 24.28
N ILE A 348 11.36 -16.18 24.43
CA ILE A 348 10.04 -15.52 24.51
C ILE A 348 10.03 -14.50 25.66
N LYS A 349 10.51 -14.90 26.86
CA LYS A 349 10.61 -14.00 28.01
C LYS A 349 11.53 -12.82 27.75
N ALA A 350 12.67 -13.04 27.09
CA ALA A 350 13.62 -11.98 26.75
C ALA A 350 13.06 -10.97 25.77
N SER A 351 12.39 -11.43 24.70
CA SER A 351 11.72 -10.56 23.73
C SER A 351 10.60 -9.75 24.38
N ALA A 352 9.79 -10.37 25.25
CA ALA A 352 8.74 -9.67 25.98
C ALA A 352 9.30 -8.59 26.93
N VAL A 353 10.43 -8.83 27.61
CA VAL A 353 11.11 -7.83 28.46
C VAL A 353 11.55 -6.62 27.63
N CYS A 354 12.15 -6.85 26.46
CA CYS A 354 12.56 -5.76 25.57
C CYS A 354 11.35 -4.98 25.07
N TRP A 355 10.36 -5.68 24.53
CA TRP A 355 9.17 -5.08 23.96
C TRP A 355 8.39 -4.23 24.99
N THR A 356 8.20 -4.76 26.22
CA THR A 356 7.53 -4.02 27.29
C THR A 356 8.28 -2.73 27.63
N ALA A 357 9.61 -2.79 27.82
CA ALA A 357 10.39 -1.61 28.14
C ALA A 357 10.37 -0.54 27.03
N MET A 358 10.32 -0.96 25.77
CA MET A 358 10.20 -0.06 24.64
C MET A 358 8.79 0.54 24.57
N SER A 359 7.74 -0.29 24.71
CA SER A 359 6.35 0.15 24.60
C SER A 359 5.95 1.14 25.71
N GLU A 360 6.41 0.94 26.95
CA GLU A 360 6.17 1.86 28.08
C GLU A 360 6.83 3.23 27.91
N LEU A 361 7.86 3.33 27.08
CA LEU A 361 8.57 4.59 26.83
C LEU A 361 7.94 5.41 25.71
N ILE A 362 7.10 4.79 24.85
CA ILE A 362 6.53 5.47 23.66
C ILE A 362 5.62 6.62 24.10
N ARG A 363 6.00 7.84 23.70
CA ARG A 363 5.19 9.05 23.81
C ARG A 363 5.76 10.14 22.90
N PRO A 364 5.01 11.19 22.58
CA PRO A 364 5.55 12.32 21.83
C PRO A 364 6.83 12.88 22.47
N GLY A 365 7.80 13.24 21.64
CA GLY A 365 9.10 13.78 22.05
C GLY A 365 10.22 12.75 22.25
N VAL A 366 9.91 11.47 22.37
CA VAL A 366 10.92 10.38 22.46
C VAL A 366 11.47 10.07 21.07
N LYS A 367 12.75 9.69 20.99
CA LYS A 367 13.40 9.29 19.75
C LYS A 367 13.40 7.78 19.53
N PHE A 368 13.47 7.35 18.28
CA PHE A 368 13.64 5.93 17.96
C PHE A 368 14.84 5.31 18.64
N SER A 369 15.97 6.00 18.65
CA SER A 369 17.21 5.53 19.32
C SER A 369 17.02 5.31 20.82
N GLU A 370 16.18 6.11 21.49
CA GLU A 370 15.89 5.98 22.93
C GLU A 370 15.04 4.73 23.20
N LEU A 371 14.08 4.41 22.32
CA LEU A 371 13.31 3.16 22.42
C LEU A 371 14.24 1.95 22.33
N LEU A 372 15.11 1.90 21.32
CA LEU A 372 16.06 0.80 21.12
C LEU A 372 17.02 0.67 22.31
N ALA A 373 17.49 1.79 22.88
CA ALA A 373 18.33 1.80 24.07
C ALA A 373 17.60 1.24 25.30
N ALA A 374 16.32 1.58 25.48
CA ALA A 374 15.50 1.08 26.58
C ALA A 374 15.33 -0.45 26.52
N GLY A 375 15.01 -1.01 25.36
CA GLY A 375 14.90 -2.45 25.17
C GLY A 375 16.19 -3.20 25.49
N LYS A 376 17.33 -2.70 24.98
CA LYS A 376 18.66 -3.27 25.26
C LYS A 376 19.04 -3.20 26.76
N ALA A 377 18.75 -2.06 27.41
CA ALA A 377 18.98 -1.88 28.82
C ALA A 377 18.13 -2.82 29.69
N ALA A 378 16.87 -2.99 29.36
CA ALA A 378 15.96 -3.90 30.03
C ALA A 378 16.42 -5.36 29.93
N LEU A 379 16.87 -5.81 28.76
CA LEU A 379 17.44 -7.14 28.58
C LEU A 379 18.66 -7.33 29.45
N LYS A 380 19.60 -6.38 29.44
CA LYS A 380 20.80 -6.44 30.29
C LYS A 380 20.45 -6.51 31.79
N LYS A 381 19.49 -5.69 32.24
CA LYS A 381 19.01 -5.69 33.64
C LYS A 381 18.35 -7.00 34.04
N SER A 382 17.64 -7.66 33.11
CA SER A 382 16.93 -8.92 33.38
C SER A 382 17.88 -10.09 33.69
N GLY A 383 19.13 -10.02 33.26
CA GLY A 383 20.12 -11.11 33.41
C GLY A 383 19.79 -12.36 32.58
N ILE A 384 18.82 -12.29 31.65
CA ILE A 384 18.47 -13.42 30.80
C ILE A 384 19.59 -13.64 29.78
N PRO A 385 20.25 -14.83 29.75
CA PRO A 385 21.40 -15.10 28.90
C PRO A 385 20.92 -15.44 27.48
N THR A 386 20.56 -14.41 26.70
CA THR A 386 20.21 -14.52 25.27
C THR A 386 20.42 -13.20 24.57
N VAL A 387 20.39 -13.21 23.25
CA VAL A 387 20.47 -12.02 22.39
C VAL A 387 19.09 -11.71 21.83
N VAL A 388 18.68 -10.47 21.98
CA VAL A 388 17.46 -9.95 21.34
C VAL A 388 17.86 -8.79 20.44
N THR A 389 17.51 -8.89 19.18
CA THR A 389 17.54 -7.75 18.24
C THR A 389 16.29 -6.93 18.46
N VAL A 390 16.47 -5.65 18.76
CA VAL A 390 15.35 -4.71 18.89
C VAL A 390 15.39 -3.76 17.71
N ALA A 391 14.24 -3.54 17.08
CA ALA A 391 14.08 -2.63 15.95
C ALA A 391 12.78 -1.85 16.08
N THR A 392 12.66 -0.77 15.32
CA THR A 392 11.45 0.02 15.13
C THR A 392 11.53 0.79 13.83
N HIS A 393 10.41 0.89 13.16
CA HIS A 393 10.25 1.70 11.95
C HIS A 393 8.82 2.25 11.85
N SER A 394 8.62 3.31 11.08
CA SER A 394 7.26 3.77 10.78
C SER A 394 6.59 2.81 9.81
N VAL A 395 5.31 2.55 10.04
CA VAL A 395 4.45 1.74 9.16
C VAL A 395 3.30 2.62 8.66
N GLY A 396 2.84 2.38 7.45
CA GLY A 396 1.73 3.15 6.90
C GLY A 396 1.34 2.69 5.50
N LEU A 397 1.35 3.65 4.58
CA LEU A 397 1.12 3.41 3.16
C LEU A 397 2.21 2.53 2.53
N MET A 398 3.39 2.54 3.09
CA MET A 398 4.47 1.59 2.84
C MET A 398 4.80 0.82 4.12
N HIS A 399 5.41 -0.37 3.98
CA HIS A 399 5.88 -1.17 5.09
C HIS A 399 6.87 -0.38 5.97
N HIS A 400 7.91 0.20 5.37
CA HIS A 400 8.79 1.19 6.00
C HIS A 400 8.40 2.57 5.49
N ASP A 401 7.59 3.30 6.23
CA ASP A 401 6.97 4.56 5.79
C ASP A 401 7.55 5.77 6.53
N GLN A 402 8.85 5.94 6.41
CA GLN A 402 9.60 7.03 7.06
C GLN A 402 10.49 7.75 6.06
N PRO A 403 10.74 9.07 6.25
CA PRO A 403 11.64 9.80 5.39
C PRO A 403 13.06 9.25 5.52
N LEU A 404 13.74 9.12 4.38
CA LEU A 404 15.15 8.78 4.31
C LEU A 404 15.91 10.03 3.86
N PHE A 405 17.05 10.25 4.48
CA PHE A 405 17.97 11.27 4.04
C PHE A 405 19.04 10.65 3.14
N GLU A 406 19.20 11.19 1.93
CA GLU A 406 20.28 10.77 1.03
C GLU A 406 21.51 11.63 1.23
N GLN A 407 22.63 10.98 1.51
CA GLN A 407 23.94 11.61 1.50
C GLN A 407 24.92 10.74 0.70
N TYR A 408 25.51 11.31 -0.34
CA TYR A 408 26.48 10.62 -1.21
C TYR A 408 25.94 9.30 -1.82
N GLY A 409 24.65 9.26 -2.17
CA GLY A 409 24.01 8.07 -2.73
C GLY A 409 23.71 6.96 -1.70
N VAL A 410 23.82 7.26 -0.43
CA VAL A 410 23.44 6.35 0.66
C VAL A 410 22.21 6.91 1.38
N SER A 411 21.16 6.10 1.43
CA SER A 411 19.96 6.42 2.23
C SER A 411 20.26 6.17 3.69
N LEU A 412 20.21 7.22 4.50
CA LEU A 412 20.41 7.15 5.95
C LEU A 412 19.06 7.27 6.66
N PRO A 413 18.73 6.38 7.60
CA PRO A 413 17.57 6.54 8.44
C PRO A 413 17.73 7.78 9.33
N ILE A 414 16.66 8.56 9.42
CA ILE A 414 16.59 9.70 10.34
C ILE A 414 16.23 9.14 11.73
N ASP A 415 16.89 9.61 12.79
CA ASP A 415 16.49 9.32 14.18
C ASP A 415 15.23 10.13 14.50
N LEU A 416 14.08 9.54 14.20
CA LEU A 416 12.78 10.20 14.27
C LEU A 416 12.40 10.52 15.72
N VAL A 417 11.90 11.74 15.93
CA VAL A 417 11.22 12.14 17.16
C VAL A 417 9.75 11.79 17.02
N LEU A 418 9.20 11.08 17.99
CA LEU A 418 7.81 10.65 17.99
C LEU A 418 6.85 11.83 18.12
N GLU A 419 5.80 11.82 17.30
CA GLU A 419 4.70 12.78 17.33
C GLU A 419 3.36 12.03 17.43
N GLU A 420 2.32 12.71 17.92
CA GLU A 420 0.95 12.18 17.94
C GLU A 420 0.49 11.80 16.52
N ASN A 421 -0.24 10.71 16.41
CA ASN A 421 -0.72 10.11 15.16
C ASN A 421 0.38 9.50 14.26
N MET A 422 1.61 9.34 14.76
CA MET A 422 2.53 8.38 14.13
C MET A 422 2.11 6.95 14.43
N THR A 423 2.47 6.06 13.53
CA THR A 423 2.37 4.61 13.71
C THR A 423 3.76 4.00 13.53
N LEU A 424 4.12 3.11 14.40
CA LEU A 424 5.42 2.44 14.34
C LEU A 424 5.29 0.95 14.65
N SER A 425 6.06 0.12 13.96
CA SER A 425 6.37 -1.23 14.38
C SER A 425 7.33 -1.20 15.56
N LEU A 426 7.12 -2.07 16.51
CA LEU A 426 7.97 -2.27 17.66
C LEU A 426 8.35 -3.74 17.73
N GLU A 427 9.59 -4.05 17.40
CA GLU A 427 10.05 -5.41 17.11
C GLU A 427 11.11 -5.92 18.08
N CYS A 428 10.99 -7.18 18.52
CA CYS A 428 11.94 -7.88 19.36
C CYS A 428 12.12 -9.31 18.87
N VAL A 429 13.25 -9.57 18.22
CA VAL A 429 13.60 -10.90 17.67
C VAL A 429 14.68 -11.55 18.51
N ALA A 430 14.44 -12.77 19.01
CA ALA A 430 15.43 -13.59 19.68
C ALA A 430 15.72 -14.83 18.85
N THR A 431 16.98 -15.03 18.49
CA THR A 431 17.41 -16.27 17.86
C THR A 431 17.64 -17.34 18.92
N ASN A 432 17.13 -18.53 18.66
CA ASN A 432 17.33 -19.65 19.54
C ASN A 432 18.77 -20.19 19.45
N ASP A 433 19.44 -20.24 20.59
CA ASP A 433 20.78 -20.78 20.73
C ASP A 433 20.81 -22.24 21.24
N THR A 434 19.66 -22.92 21.35
CA THR A 434 19.54 -24.21 22.02
C THR A 434 19.43 -25.43 21.07
N GLY A 435 19.77 -25.31 19.84
CA GLY A 435 19.98 -26.44 18.91
C GLY A 435 18.76 -27.10 18.28
N ILE A 436 17.60 -27.13 18.90
CA ILE A 436 16.37 -27.72 18.33
C ILE A 436 15.52 -26.66 17.63
N GLY A 437 16.02 -25.52 17.40
CA GLY A 437 15.41 -24.69 16.44
C GLY A 437 14.35 -23.76 16.90
N GLY A 438 14.31 -22.73 16.21
CA GLY A 438 13.34 -21.73 16.18
C GLY A 438 13.89 -20.39 16.62
N SER A 439 13.25 -19.41 16.07
CA SER A 439 13.41 -18.01 16.45
C SER A 439 12.12 -17.53 17.10
N VAL A 440 12.24 -16.52 17.91
CA VAL A 440 11.12 -15.88 18.61
C VAL A 440 10.98 -14.48 18.06
N HIS A 441 9.76 -14.08 17.75
CA HIS A 441 9.44 -12.72 17.34
C HIS A 441 8.27 -12.20 18.17
N TYR A 442 8.38 -10.96 18.61
CA TYR A 442 7.28 -10.21 19.21
C TYR A 442 7.25 -8.81 18.63
N GLU A 443 6.20 -8.52 17.89
CA GLU A 443 6.03 -7.27 17.16
C GLU A 443 4.57 -6.86 17.10
N ASP A 444 4.34 -5.56 17.27
CA ASP A 444 3.02 -4.93 17.09
C ASP A 444 3.16 -3.53 16.49
N ILE A 445 2.15 -3.11 15.73
CA ILE A 445 2.00 -1.71 15.33
C ILE A 445 1.43 -0.91 16.49
N MET A 446 2.15 0.12 16.90
CA MET A 446 1.76 1.06 17.94
C MET A 446 1.30 2.38 17.31
N LEU A 447 0.11 2.85 17.68
CA LEU A 447 -0.37 4.20 17.38
C LEU A 447 0.02 5.13 18.53
N ILE A 448 0.74 6.19 18.20
CA ILE A 448 1.14 7.20 19.18
C ILE A 448 -0.02 8.15 19.43
N THR A 449 -0.38 8.28 20.69
CA THR A 449 -1.41 9.18 21.20
C THR A 449 -0.77 10.37 21.89
N ARG A 450 -1.59 11.34 22.29
CA ARG A 450 -1.13 12.52 23.02
C ARG A 450 -0.28 12.18 24.27
N ASP A 451 -0.69 11.16 25.01
CA ASP A 451 -0.12 10.85 26.32
C ASP A 451 0.68 9.53 26.37
N GLY A 452 0.84 8.86 25.23
CA GLY A 452 1.54 7.58 25.18
C GLY A 452 1.34 6.88 23.85
N ALA A 453 1.12 5.56 23.88
CA ALA A 453 0.80 4.77 22.70
C ALA A 453 -0.21 3.66 23.00
N VAL A 454 -0.93 3.25 21.99
CA VAL A 454 -1.84 2.11 22.04
C VAL A 454 -1.58 1.21 20.85
N PRO A 455 -1.70 -0.12 20.98
CA PRO A 455 -1.71 -0.98 19.80
C PRO A 455 -2.80 -0.57 18.83
N ILE A 456 -2.50 -0.57 17.54
CA ILE A 456 -3.48 -0.19 16.51
C ILE A 456 -4.64 -1.18 16.42
N HIS A 457 -4.43 -2.39 16.91
CA HIS A 457 -5.40 -3.49 16.97
C HIS A 457 -5.44 -4.09 18.37
N LYS A 458 -6.43 -4.96 18.63
CA LYS A 458 -6.42 -5.78 19.84
C LYS A 458 -5.22 -6.75 19.77
N VAL A 459 -4.33 -6.67 20.73
CA VAL A 459 -3.15 -7.54 20.81
C VAL A 459 -3.59 -8.92 21.25
N PRO A 460 -3.48 -9.96 20.42
CA PRO A 460 -3.60 -11.34 20.86
C PRO A 460 -2.37 -11.78 21.66
N ASP A 461 -2.39 -13.01 22.16
CA ASP A 461 -1.30 -13.57 22.94
C ASP A 461 0.06 -13.44 22.25
N ALA A 462 1.12 -13.33 23.04
CA ALA A 462 2.50 -13.21 22.55
C ALA A 462 2.98 -14.44 21.76
N VAL A 463 2.31 -15.57 21.95
CA VAL A 463 2.61 -16.86 21.33
C VAL A 463 1.32 -17.47 20.76
N ILE A 464 1.38 -17.92 19.53
CA ILE A 464 0.32 -18.73 18.89
C ILE A 464 0.64 -20.20 19.17
N GLN A 465 -0.21 -20.87 19.92
CA GLN A 465 -0.03 -22.28 20.26
C GLN A 465 -0.69 -23.18 19.21
N VAL A 466 0.03 -24.17 18.71
CA VAL A 466 -0.43 -25.20 17.75
C VAL A 466 -0.19 -26.58 18.34
#